data_9f9521f43a5385d01d29390e3dd99f11
#
_entry.id   9f9521f43a5385d01d29390e3dd99f11
#
_cell.length_a   1.000
_cell.length_b   1.000
_cell.length_c   1.000
_cell.angle_alpha   90.00
_cell.angle_beta   90.00
_cell.angle_gamma   90.00
#
_symmetry.space_group_name_H-M   'P 1'
#
loop_
_entity.id
_entity.type
_entity.pdbx_description
1 polymer ?
#
loop_
_entity_poly.entity_id
_entity_poly.type
_entity_poly.pdbx_seq_one_letter_code
_entity_poly.pdbx_strand_id
1 'polypeptide(L)'
;IKLTDEIYQKGEKEKNSPQMLKAYTWRMKYREMLNPDSLYADLKGLEQWVKQTDQPMDRAILHSLIAGIYADYAASNQWQLRQRTEIVDQTPATDMREWTANMFIEKVRTNIKEALADSVLLLKTSSRGYIPFVELGETSEYYHHDMYHLLASRSIEALQRVEELSNRITNDGTVNPVKQDIIAIYGNMIPAYKATGLKEGYVLTALNYLEWRWNADRNIRPLQAKGELPVLTEDTYLKALNTLKSKYASEPICAEVYLAEARYTIGKQQQLNALQLCDEAIR
;
A
#
# COMPACT_ATOMS: atom_id res chain seq x y z
N ILE A 1 -16.61 12.96 -18.80
CA ILE A 1 -16.51 11.70 -19.57
C ILE A 1 -16.06 12.01 -21.01
N LYS A 2 -16.80 12.79 -21.81
CA LYS A 2 -16.43 13.06 -23.21
C LYS A 2 -15.00 13.59 -23.36
N LEU A 3 -14.60 14.58 -22.55
CA LEU A 3 -13.25 15.12 -22.57
C LEU A 3 -12.19 14.06 -22.18
N THR A 4 -12.48 13.19 -21.22
CA THR A 4 -11.54 12.12 -20.85
C THR A 4 -11.39 11.09 -21.98
N ASP A 5 -12.45 10.80 -22.75
CA ASP A 5 -12.37 9.93 -23.91
C ASP A 5 -11.52 10.55 -25.03
N GLU A 6 -11.67 11.85 -25.29
CA GLU A 6 -10.87 12.60 -26.27
C GLU A 6 -9.37 12.59 -25.89
N ILE A 7 -9.07 12.82 -24.60
CA ILE A 7 -7.68 12.79 -24.08
C ILE A 7 -7.12 11.37 -24.22
N TYR A 8 -7.89 10.35 -23.86
CA TYR A 8 -7.45 8.95 -23.99
C TYR A 8 -7.11 8.59 -25.44
N GLN A 9 -8.01 8.89 -26.39
CA GLN A 9 -7.80 8.62 -27.81
C GLN A 9 -6.59 9.38 -28.38
N LYS A 10 -6.38 10.63 -27.94
CA LYS A 10 -5.19 11.38 -28.30
C LYS A 10 -3.92 10.75 -27.76
N GLY A 11 -3.92 10.40 -26.46
CA GLY A 11 -2.81 9.69 -25.82
C GLY A 11 -2.47 8.37 -26.51
N GLU A 12 -3.47 7.61 -26.93
CA GLU A 12 -3.30 6.36 -27.68
C GLU A 12 -2.60 6.60 -29.03
N LYS A 13 -3.04 7.57 -29.82
CA LYS A 13 -2.41 7.96 -31.10
C LYS A 13 -0.97 8.41 -30.93
N GLU A 14 -0.68 9.14 -29.85
CA GLU A 14 0.64 9.69 -29.54
C GLU A 14 1.51 8.69 -28.73
N LYS A 15 1.00 7.52 -28.38
CA LYS A 15 1.63 6.52 -27.51
C LYS A 15 2.07 7.12 -26.15
N ASN A 16 1.24 7.98 -25.61
CA ASN A 16 1.49 8.70 -24.34
C ASN A 16 0.79 7.99 -23.18
N SER A 17 1.43 6.97 -22.62
CA SER A 17 0.89 6.17 -21.52
C SER A 17 0.46 6.99 -20.29
N PRO A 18 1.23 7.98 -19.79
CA PRO A 18 0.80 8.82 -18.67
C PRO A 18 -0.52 9.55 -18.91
N GLN A 19 -0.76 10.08 -20.10
CA GLN A 19 -2.02 10.73 -20.46
C GLN A 19 -3.18 9.72 -20.56
N MET A 20 -2.92 8.55 -21.14
CA MET A 20 -3.91 7.48 -21.23
C MET A 20 -4.34 7.00 -19.84
N LEU A 21 -3.37 6.74 -18.95
CA LEU A 21 -3.63 6.29 -17.58
C LEU A 21 -4.43 7.34 -16.80
N LYS A 22 -4.04 8.62 -16.87
CA LYS A 22 -4.77 9.71 -16.21
C LYS A 22 -6.19 9.84 -16.76
N ALA A 23 -6.35 9.84 -18.06
CA ALA A 23 -7.66 9.98 -18.70
C ALA A 23 -8.58 8.79 -18.33
N TYR A 24 -8.04 7.56 -18.33
CA TYR A 24 -8.79 6.36 -17.97
C TYR A 24 -9.27 6.41 -16.52
N THR A 25 -8.39 6.71 -15.57
CA THR A 25 -8.72 6.77 -14.15
C THR A 25 -9.76 7.85 -13.82
N TRP A 26 -9.64 9.03 -14.44
CA TRP A 26 -10.66 10.08 -14.30
C TRP A 26 -11.99 9.69 -14.93
N ARG A 27 -11.97 9.03 -16.09
CA ARG A 27 -13.19 8.49 -16.72
C ARG A 27 -13.90 7.50 -15.82
N MET A 28 -13.16 6.55 -15.23
CA MET A 28 -13.71 5.60 -14.26
C MET A 28 -14.38 6.32 -13.09
N LYS A 29 -13.69 7.27 -12.48
CA LYS A 29 -14.21 8.05 -11.35
C LYS A 29 -15.52 8.78 -11.70
N TYR A 30 -15.58 9.45 -12.86
CA TYR A 30 -16.81 10.13 -13.28
C TYR A 30 -17.95 9.16 -13.64
N ARG A 31 -17.63 8.01 -14.20
CA ARG A 31 -18.65 6.99 -14.51
C ARG A 31 -19.22 6.38 -13.24
N GLU A 32 -18.37 6.06 -12.28
CA GLU A 32 -18.77 5.52 -10.97
C GLU A 32 -19.68 6.51 -10.21
N MET A 33 -19.39 7.82 -10.25
CA MET A 33 -20.25 8.85 -9.66
C MET A 33 -21.65 8.91 -10.28
N LEU A 34 -21.79 8.58 -11.57
CA LEU A 34 -23.08 8.56 -12.28
C LEU A 34 -23.78 7.21 -12.15
N ASN A 35 -23.04 6.14 -12.15
CA ASN A 35 -23.52 4.77 -12.04
C ASN A 35 -22.46 3.90 -11.33
N PRO A 36 -22.66 3.53 -10.06
CA PRO A 36 -21.72 2.68 -9.32
C PRO A 36 -21.42 1.34 -9.99
N ASP A 37 -22.36 0.77 -10.75
CA ASP A 37 -22.16 -0.49 -11.47
C ASP A 37 -21.15 -0.36 -12.63
N SER A 38 -20.80 0.84 -13.06
CA SER A 38 -19.80 1.05 -14.11
C SER A 38 -18.42 0.54 -13.71
N LEU A 39 -18.12 0.45 -12.41
CA LEU A 39 -16.85 -0.06 -11.89
C LEU A 39 -16.51 -1.45 -12.45
N TYR A 40 -17.51 -2.33 -12.61
CA TYR A 40 -17.29 -3.69 -13.12
C TYR A 40 -16.83 -3.70 -14.59
N ALA A 41 -17.43 -2.85 -15.40
CA ALA A 41 -17.06 -2.73 -16.82
C ALA A 41 -15.66 -2.08 -16.97
N ASP A 42 -15.39 -1.06 -16.16
CA ASP A 42 -14.12 -0.36 -16.18
C ASP A 42 -12.97 -1.23 -15.67
N LEU A 43 -13.21 -2.04 -14.63
CA LEU A 43 -12.24 -3.02 -14.14
C LEU A 43 -11.90 -4.08 -15.19
N LYS A 44 -12.91 -4.63 -15.88
CA LYS A 44 -12.69 -5.54 -17.02
C LYS A 44 -11.88 -4.87 -18.13
N GLY A 45 -12.11 -3.59 -18.38
CA GLY A 45 -11.31 -2.79 -19.31
C GLY A 45 -9.85 -2.69 -18.92
N LEU A 46 -9.55 -2.47 -17.62
CA LEU A 46 -8.17 -2.47 -17.11
C LEU A 46 -7.51 -3.85 -17.24
N GLU A 47 -8.22 -4.93 -16.88
CA GLU A 47 -7.71 -6.30 -17.02
C GLU A 47 -7.42 -6.65 -18.48
N GLN A 48 -8.25 -6.16 -19.42
CA GLN A 48 -8.02 -6.33 -20.84
C GLN A 48 -6.81 -5.50 -21.31
N TRP A 49 -6.65 -4.28 -20.83
CA TRP A 49 -5.50 -3.45 -21.15
C TRP A 49 -4.19 -4.09 -20.68
N VAL A 50 -4.15 -4.67 -19.47
CA VAL A 50 -3.00 -5.47 -18.99
C VAL A 50 -2.59 -6.55 -19.99
N LYS A 51 -3.56 -7.26 -20.57
CA LYS A 51 -3.30 -8.34 -21.54
C LYS A 51 -2.83 -7.85 -22.90
N GLN A 52 -3.20 -6.64 -23.28
CA GLN A 52 -2.94 -6.05 -24.59
C GLN A 52 -1.67 -5.19 -24.63
N THR A 53 -1.22 -4.66 -23.48
CA THR A 53 -0.05 -3.77 -23.46
C THR A 53 1.25 -4.55 -23.57
N ASP A 54 2.12 -4.12 -24.48
CA ASP A 54 3.48 -4.62 -24.63
C ASP A 54 4.49 -3.85 -23.74
N GLN A 55 4.02 -2.78 -23.06
CA GLN A 55 4.85 -1.93 -22.23
C GLN A 55 4.93 -2.50 -20.81
N PRO A 56 6.09 -3.02 -20.35
CA PRO A 56 6.20 -3.65 -19.03
C PRO A 56 5.86 -2.70 -17.89
N MET A 57 6.22 -1.40 -18.01
CA MET A 57 5.93 -0.41 -16.98
C MET A 57 4.44 -0.12 -16.89
N ASP A 58 3.74 0.03 -18.02
CA ASP A 58 2.29 0.22 -18.02
C ASP A 58 1.58 -0.97 -17.40
N ARG A 59 2.06 -2.18 -17.70
CA ARG A 59 1.53 -3.42 -17.09
C ARG A 59 1.67 -3.40 -15.58
N ALA A 60 2.84 -3.01 -15.05
CA ALA A 60 3.07 -2.88 -13.61
C ALA A 60 2.13 -1.86 -12.95
N ILE A 61 1.94 -0.70 -13.58
CA ILE A 61 1.03 0.35 -13.11
C ILE A 61 -0.41 -0.15 -13.13
N LEU A 62 -0.84 -0.79 -14.21
CA LEU A 62 -2.20 -1.32 -14.36
C LEU A 62 -2.50 -2.39 -13.29
N HIS A 63 -1.56 -3.28 -13.02
CA HIS A 63 -1.70 -4.25 -11.93
C HIS A 63 -1.82 -3.56 -10.56
N SER A 64 -1.04 -2.52 -10.29
CA SER A 64 -1.15 -1.73 -9.06
C SER A 64 -2.52 -1.05 -8.93
N LEU A 65 -3.05 -0.48 -10.03
CA LEU A 65 -4.41 0.10 -10.05
C LEU A 65 -5.48 -0.95 -9.76
N ILE A 66 -5.42 -2.11 -10.42
CA ILE A 66 -6.38 -3.20 -10.24
C ILE A 66 -6.33 -3.70 -8.79
N ALA A 67 -5.14 -3.87 -8.20
CA ALA A 67 -4.99 -4.24 -6.79
C ALA A 67 -5.67 -3.23 -5.86
N GLY A 68 -5.47 -1.92 -6.11
CA GLY A 68 -6.12 -0.85 -5.35
C GLY A 68 -7.65 -0.91 -5.44
N ILE A 69 -8.20 -1.10 -6.65
CA ILE A 69 -9.65 -1.18 -6.86
C ILE A 69 -10.26 -2.40 -6.12
N TYR A 70 -9.63 -3.56 -6.21
CA TYR A 70 -10.09 -4.73 -5.47
C TYR A 70 -10.00 -4.53 -3.96
N ALA A 71 -8.94 -3.90 -3.47
CA ALA A 71 -8.77 -3.60 -2.05
C ALA A 71 -9.82 -2.60 -1.55
N ASP A 72 -10.10 -1.54 -2.31
CA ASP A 72 -11.11 -0.53 -1.99
C ASP A 72 -12.52 -1.15 -1.95
N TYR A 73 -12.84 -1.98 -2.93
CA TYR A 73 -14.13 -2.69 -2.95
C TYR A 73 -14.27 -3.62 -1.75
N ALA A 74 -13.23 -4.41 -1.45
CA ALA A 74 -13.24 -5.33 -0.31
C ALA A 74 -13.36 -4.57 1.02
N ALA A 75 -12.65 -3.47 1.18
CA ALA A 75 -12.73 -2.62 2.37
C ALA A 75 -14.13 -2.00 2.55
N SER A 76 -14.72 -1.51 1.48
CA SER A 76 -16.07 -0.90 1.50
C SER A 76 -17.18 -1.90 1.76
N ASN A 77 -16.97 -3.18 1.42
CA ASN A 77 -17.98 -4.25 1.56
C ASN A 77 -17.60 -5.29 2.64
N GLN A 78 -16.72 -4.96 3.56
CA GLN A 78 -16.20 -5.89 4.58
C GLN A 78 -17.31 -6.65 5.32
N TRP A 79 -18.36 -5.93 5.74
CA TRP A 79 -19.46 -6.56 6.50
C TRP A 79 -20.15 -7.67 5.71
N GLN A 80 -20.44 -7.43 4.43
CA GLN A 80 -21.07 -8.41 3.54
C GLN A 80 -20.11 -9.59 3.25
N LEU A 81 -18.84 -9.29 2.98
CA LEU A 81 -17.83 -10.32 2.70
C LEU A 81 -17.59 -11.26 3.88
N ARG A 82 -17.71 -10.76 5.10
CA ARG A 82 -17.58 -11.56 6.32
C ARG A 82 -18.70 -12.59 6.53
N GLN A 83 -19.86 -12.37 5.90
CA GLN A 83 -21.00 -13.28 6.01
C GLN A 83 -21.04 -14.34 4.90
N ARG A 84 -20.20 -14.21 3.88
CA ARG A 84 -20.14 -15.15 2.77
C ARG A 84 -19.35 -16.39 3.18
N THR A 85 -19.99 -17.56 3.07
CA THR A 85 -19.34 -18.84 3.29
C THR A 85 -18.55 -19.25 2.05
N GLU A 86 -17.35 -19.77 2.23
CA GLU A 86 -16.60 -20.35 1.13
C GLU A 86 -17.22 -21.69 0.72
N ILE A 87 -17.51 -21.83 -0.57
CA ILE A 87 -17.96 -23.09 -1.15
C ILE A 87 -16.77 -23.66 -1.90
N VAL A 88 -16.16 -24.70 -1.31
CA VAL A 88 -14.85 -25.26 -1.74
C VAL A 88 -14.94 -25.95 -3.12
N ASP A 89 -16.12 -26.43 -3.54
CA ASP A 89 -16.28 -27.28 -4.72
C ASP A 89 -16.93 -26.57 -5.93
N GLN A 90 -17.07 -25.25 -5.93
CA GLN A 90 -17.64 -24.53 -7.07
C GLN A 90 -16.58 -23.81 -7.90
N THR A 91 -16.80 -23.79 -9.24
CA THR A 91 -16.03 -22.91 -10.13
C THR A 91 -16.13 -21.48 -9.63
N PRO A 92 -15.00 -20.75 -9.46
CA PRO A 92 -15.02 -19.39 -8.98
C PRO A 92 -15.96 -18.51 -9.78
N ALA A 93 -16.80 -17.74 -9.09
CA ALA A 93 -17.73 -16.82 -9.73
C ALA A 93 -16.98 -15.83 -10.64
N THR A 94 -17.50 -15.59 -11.82
CA THR A 94 -16.92 -14.62 -12.77
C THR A 94 -17.25 -13.18 -12.39
N ASP A 95 -18.34 -12.97 -11.63
CA ASP A 95 -18.78 -11.68 -11.15
C ASP A 95 -18.18 -11.43 -9.75
N MET A 96 -17.39 -10.36 -9.61
CA MET A 96 -16.77 -10.00 -8.34
C MET A 96 -17.79 -9.70 -7.22
N ARG A 97 -19.02 -9.39 -7.57
CA ARG A 97 -20.10 -9.19 -6.59
C ARG A 97 -20.47 -10.47 -5.84
N GLU A 98 -20.10 -11.63 -6.38
CA GLU A 98 -20.33 -12.96 -5.78
C GLU A 98 -19.08 -13.51 -5.07
N TRP A 99 -17.94 -12.81 -5.18
CA TRP A 99 -16.68 -13.31 -4.63
C TRP A 99 -16.67 -13.33 -3.11
N THR A 100 -15.92 -14.29 -2.58
CA THR A 100 -15.63 -14.40 -1.14
C THR A 100 -14.49 -13.45 -0.75
N ALA A 101 -14.31 -13.29 0.57
CA ALA A 101 -13.21 -12.52 1.12
C ALA A 101 -11.83 -13.03 0.64
N ASN A 102 -11.62 -14.36 0.61
CA ASN A 102 -10.38 -14.97 0.14
C ASN A 102 -10.12 -14.66 -1.33
N MET A 103 -11.14 -14.66 -2.18
CA MET A 103 -10.96 -14.33 -3.60
C MET A 103 -10.46 -12.88 -3.79
N PHE A 104 -11.00 -11.91 -3.03
CA PHE A 104 -10.50 -10.54 -3.06
C PHE A 104 -9.06 -10.44 -2.57
N ILE A 105 -8.73 -11.05 -1.43
CA ILE A 105 -7.38 -11.07 -0.88
C ILE A 105 -6.39 -11.63 -1.90
N GLU A 106 -6.69 -12.79 -2.50
CA GLU A 106 -5.82 -13.40 -3.51
C GLU A 106 -5.69 -12.56 -4.79
N LYS A 107 -6.75 -11.88 -5.22
CA LYS A 107 -6.70 -10.95 -6.36
C LYS A 107 -5.82 -9.74 -6.06
N VAL A 108 -5.94 -9.15 -4.88
CA VAL A 108 -5.08 -8.05 -4.43
C VAL A 108 -3.62 -8.50 -4.41
N ARG A 109 -3.30 -9.60 -3.73
CA ARG A 109 -1.95 -10.14 -3.59
C ARG A 109 -1.31 -10.52 -4.94
N THR A 110 -2.07 -11.18 -5.81
CA THR A 110 -1.59 -11.56 -7.15
C THR A 110 -1.25 -10.33 -7.97
N ASN A 111 -2.13 -9.33 -8.01
CA ASN A 111 -1.86 -8.11 -8.76
C ASN A 111 -0.67 -7.31 -8.18
N ILE A 112 -0.51 -7.27 -6.86
CA ILE A 112 0.67 -6.66 -6.23
C ILE A 112 1.96 -7.38 -6.62
N LYS A 113 1.95 -8.71 -6.61
CA LYS A 113 3.09 -9.51 -7.05
C LYS A 113 3.49 -9.20 -8.49
N GLU A 114 2.52 -9.12 -9.40
CA GLU A 114 2.75 -8.75 -10.80
C GLU A 114 3.23 -7.29 -10.94
N ALA A 115 2.65 -6.35 -10.16
CA ALA A 115 3.06 -4.95 -10.17
C ALA A 115 4.52 -4.74 -9.75
N LEU A 116 5.04 -5.57 -8.84
CA LEU A 116 6.40 -5.47 -8.30
C LEU A 116 7.38 -6.51 -8.89
N ALA A 117 6.97 -7.29 -9.89
CA ALA A 117 7.74 -8.43 -10.41
C ALA A 117 9.11 -8.02 -10.99
N ASP A 118 9.16 -6.94 -11.75
CA ASP A 118 10.40 -6.44 -12.36
C ASP A 118 10.97 -5.25 -11.56
N SER A 119 11.51 -5.54 -10.38
CA SER A 119 12.10 -4.52 -9.50
C SER A 119 13.25 -3.76 -10.15
N VAL A 120 14.00 -4.38 -11.07
CA VAL A 120 15.11 -3.74 -11.78
C VAL A 120 14.61 -2.65 -12.72
N LEU A 121 13.55 -2.93 -13.48
CA LEU A 121 12.90 -1.94 -14.34
C LEU A 121 12.30 -0.81 -13.50
N LEU A 122 11.58 -1.16 -12.43
CA LEU A 122 10.93 -0.20 -11.55
C LEU A 122 11.92 0.77 -10.89
N LEU A 123 13.05 0.28 -10.39
CA LEU A 123 14.09 1.10 -9.77
C LEU A 123 14.79 2.04 -10.79
N LYS A 124 14.87 1.65 -12.06
CA LYS A 124 15.49 2.47 -13.12
C LYS A 124 14.54 3.49 -13.73
N THR A 125 13.23 3.34 -13.55
CA THR A 125 12.22 4.21 -14.16
C THR A 125 11.80 5.30 -13.20
N SER A 126 11.98 6.56 -13.61
CA SER A 126 11.56 7.71 -12.80
C SER A 126 10.04 7.84 -12.79
N SER A 127 9.45 8.00 -11.61
CA SER A 127 8.04 8.32 -11.44
C SER A 127 7.64 9.66 -12.06
N ARG A 128 8.59 10.60 -12.17
CA ARG A 128 8.37 11.89 -12.83
C ARG A 128 8.09 11.76 -14.33
N GLY A 129 8.56 10.68 -14.97
CA GLY A 129 8.23 10.36 -16.36
C GLY A 129 6.76 10.02 -16.58
N TYR A 130 6.01 9.76 -15.50
CA TYR A 130 4.58 9.44 -15.53
C TYR A 130 3.67 10.62 -15.13
N ILE A 131 4.21 11.83 -15.05
CA ILE A 131 3.39 13.06 -14.98
C ILE A 131 2.66 13.22 -16.34
N PRO A 132 1.34 13.49 -16.39
CA PRO A 132 0.49 13.96 -15.28
C PRO A 132 -0.28 12.86 -14.53
N PHE A 133 -0.06 11.59 -14.79
CA PHE A 133 -0.72 10.50 -14.06
C PHE A 133 -0.24 10.45 -12.60
N VAL A 134 1.07 10.54 -12.38
CA VAL A 134 1.67 10.66 -11.04
C VAL A 134 1.65 12.12 -10.60
N GLU A 135 1.11 12.39 -9.43
CA GLU A 135 1.13 13.68 -8.77
C GLU A 135 2.13 13.63 -7.62
N LEU A 136 3.04 14.60 -7.58
CA LEU A 136 4.05 14.70 -6.53
C LEU A 136 3.44 15.45 -5.33
N GLY A 137 3.40 14.81 -4.16
CA GLY A 137 2.99 15.42 -2.91
C GLY A 137 4.12 16.29 -2.30
N GLU A 138 3.80 17.09 -1.28
CA GLU A 138 4.74 17.99 -0.60
C GLU A 138 5.96 17.28 -0.03
N THR A 139 5.78 16.06 0.49
CA THR A 139 6.87 15.26 1.07
C THR A 139 7.59 14.37 0.06
N SER A 140 7.22 14.45 -1.22
CA SER A 140 7.78 13.57 -2.25
C SER A 140 9.30 13.70 -2.41
N GLU A 141 9.88 14.86 -2.06
CA GLU A 141 11.32 15.12 -2.11
C GLU A 141 12.14 14.25 -1.14
N TYR A 142 11.51 13.74 -0.08
CA TYR A 142 12.15 12.88 0.91
C TYR A 142 12.28 11.43 0.45
N TYR A 143 11.63 11.05 -0.63
CA TYR A 143 11.59 9.69 -1.13
C TYR A 143 12.27 9.54 -2.48
N HIS A 144 12.59 8.30 -2.82
CA HIS A 144 13.05 7.97 -4.16
C HIS A 144 11.97 8.27 -5.20
N HIS A 145 12.37 8.95 -6.27
CA HIS A 145 11.49 9.23 -7.40
C HIS A 145 11.52 8.13 -8.45
N ASP A 146 11.64 6.86 -8.04
CA ASP A 146 11.50 5.71 -8.91
C ASP A 146 10.10 5.09 -8.80
N MET A 147 9.78 4.26 -9.80
CA MET A 147 8.48 3.58 -9.84
C MET A 147 8.39 2.47 -8.80
N TYR A 148 9.51 1.89 -8.35
CA TYR A 148 9.50 0.87 -7.31
C TYR A 148 8.96 1.42 -6.00
N HIS A 149 9.48 2.57 -5.55
CA HIS A 149 9.01 3.18 -4.32
C HIS A 149 7.53 3.54 -4.40
N LEU A 150 7.10 4.14 -5.53
CA LEU A 150 5.71 4.52 -5.74
C LEU A 150 4.78 3.29 -5.69
N LEU A 151 5.07 2.25 -6.47
CA LEU A 151 4.20 1.07 -6.55
C LEU A 151 4.27 0.22 -5.27
N ALA A 152 5.42 0.15 -4.60
CA ALA A 152 5.55 -0.53 -3.31
C ALA A 152 4.71 0.16 -2.22
N SER A 153 4.75 1.50 -2.13
CA SER A 153 3.91 2.26 -1.19
C SER A 153 2.42 2.04 -1.45
N ARG A 154 1.98 2.09 -2.71
CA ARG A 154 0.59 1.79 -3.11
C ARG A 154 0.19 0.35 -2.80
N SER A 155 1.14 -0.58 -2.96
CA SER A 155 0.91 -1.99 -2.63
C SER A 155 0.71 -2.21 -1.13
N ILE A 156 1.50 -1.55 -0.28
CA ILE A 156 1.32 -1.58 1.18
C ILE A 156 -0.06 -1.03 1.55
N GLU A 157 -0.45 0.12 1.00
CA GLU A 157 -1.78 0.69 1.25
C GLU A 157 -2.91 -0.26 0.86
N ALA A 158 -2.83 -0.91 -0.30
CA ALA A 158 -3.84 -1.87 -0.75
C ALA A 158 -3.90 -3.11 0.16
N LEU A 159 -2.74 -3.65 0.57
CA LEU A 159 -2.67 -4.78 1.50
C LEU A 159 -3.25 -4.42 2.87
N GLN A 160 -2.95 -3.23 3.42
CA GLN A 160 -3.49 -2.78 4.70
C GLN A 160 -5.02 -2.68 4.69
N ARG A 161 -5.64 -2.31 3.55
CA ARG A 161 -7.11 -2.28 3.42
C ARG A 161 -7.77 -3.66 3.53
N VAL A 162 -7.07 -4.73 3.14
CA VAL A 162 -7.59 -6.11 3.22
C VAL A 162 -7.01 -6.89 4.42
N GLU A 163 -6.10 -6.31 5.19
CA GLU A 163 -5.42 -6.99 6.31
C GLU A 163 -6.41 -7.45 7.39
N GLU A 164 -7.36 -6.60 7.77
CA GLU A 164 -8.37 -6.97 8.78
C GLU A 164 -9.25 -8.15 8.31
N LEU A 165 -9.57 -8.16 7.02
CA LEU A 165 -10.33 -9.25 6.41
C LEU A 165 -9.51 -10.56 6.43
N SER A 166 -8.22 -10.48 6.11
CA SER A 166 -7.28 -11.60 6.16
C SER A 166 -7.04 -12.12 7.59
N ASN A 167 -6.89 -11.25 8.57
CA ASN A 167 -6.72 -11.62 9.99
C ASN A 167 -7.85 -12.51 10.52
N ARG A 168 -9.05 -12.32 10.03
CA ARG A 168 -10.23 -13.10 10.45
C ARG A 168 -10.25 -14.49 9.84
N ILE A 169 -9.74 -14.64 8.62
CA ILE A 169 -9.70 -15.91 7.90
C ILE A 169 -8.60 -16.82 8.47
N THR A 170 -7.48 -16.22 8.91
CA THR A 170 -6.31 -16.94 9.43
C THR A 170 -6.35 -17.15 10.95
N ASN A 171 -7.52 -17.05 11.57
CA ASN A 171 -7.70 -17.12 13.04
C ASN A 171 -7.42 -18.50 13.66
N ASP A 172 -7.05 -19.47 12.86
CA ASP A 172 -6.67 -20.86 13.26
C ASP A 172 -5.18 -21.01 13.63
N GLY A 173 -4.43 -19.91 13.67
CA GLY A 173 -2.98 -19.92 13.96
C GLY A 173 -2.09 -20.09 12.72
N THR A 174 -2.66 -20.03 11.51
CA THR A 174 -1.89 -19.92 10.29
C THR A 174 -1.32 -18.51 10.15
N VAL A 175 -0.18 -18.41 9.47
CA VAL A 175 0.48 -17.11 9.23
C VAL A 175 -0.36 -16.29 8.27
N ASN A 176 -0.69 -15.04 8.64
CA ASN A 176 -1.42 -14.13 7.77
C ASN A 176 -0.59 -13.77 6.53
N PRO A 177 -0.99 -14.21 5.32
CA PRO A 177 -0.21 -13.99 4.11
C PRO A 177 -0.13 -12.51 3.70
N VAL A 178 -1.16 -11.70 3.99
CA VAL A 178 -1.15 -10.26 3.73
C VAL A 178 -0.10 -9.56 4.58
N LYS A 179 -0.01 -9.93 5.86
CA LYS A 179 1.01 -9.41 6.78
C LYS A 179 2.42 -9.75 6.31
N GLN A 180 2.63 -10.97 5.83
CA GLN A 180 3.92 -11.40 5.27
C GLN A 180 4.30 -10.57 4.04
N ASP A 181 3.35 -10.33 3.14
CA ASP A 181 3.59 -9.53 1.94
C ASP A 181 3.99 -8.08 2.30
N ILE A 182 3.31 -7.46 3.27
CA ILE A 182 3.67 -6.11 3.77
C ILE A 182 5.09 -6.10 4.34
N ILE A 183 5.42 -7.09 5.19
CA ILE A 183 6.78 -7.20 5.78
C ILE A 183 7.84 -7.36 4.69
N ALA A 184 7.58 -8.17 3.67
CA ALA A 184 8.51 -8.39 2.57
C ALA A 184 8.74 -7.10 1.76
N ILE A 185 7.70 -6.32 1.49
CA ILE A 185 7.83 -5.05 0.78
C ILE A 185 8.67 -4.05 1.59
N TYR A 186 8.38 -3.85 2.87
CA TYR A 186 9.20 -3.00 3.74
C TYR A 186 10.64 -3.51 3.89
N GLY A 187 10.81 -4.85 3.94
CA GLY A 187 12.11 -5.50 3.98
C GLY A 187 13.00 -5.18 2.76
N ASN A 188 12.41 -4.85 1.62
CA ASN A 188 13.11 -4.38 0.43
C ASN A 188 13.30 -2.86 0.41
N MET A 189 12.30 -2.09 0.84
CA MET A 189 12.34 -0.61 0.79
C MET A 189 13.35 -0.03 1.79
N ILE A 190 13.35 -0.47 3.03
CA ILE A 190 14.20 0.10 4.10
C ILE A 190 15.69 -0.04 3.79
N PRO A 191 16.22 -1.22 3.36
CA PRO A 191 17.60 -1.34 2.95
C PRO A 191 17.99 -0.49 1.74
N ALA A 192 17.08 -0.29 0.78
CA ALA A 192 17.33 0.56 -0.39
C ALA A 192 17.61 2.02 0.03
N TYR A 193 16.82 2.59 0.94
CA TYR A 193 17.06 3.92 1.49
C TYR A 193 18.38 4.00 2.27
N LYS A 194 18.68 2.97 3.06
CA LYS A 194 19.94 2.91 3.81
C LYS A 194 21.16 2.89 2.87
N ALA A 195 21.07 2.17 1.76
CA ALA A 195 22.14 2.05 0.78
C ALA A 195 22.40 3.36 0.01
N THR A 196 21.36 4.14 -0.27
CA THR A 196 21.48 5.42 -1.00
C THR A 196 21.78 6.62 -0.11
N GLY A 197 21.70 6.46 1.21
CA GLY A 197 21.97 7.55 2.16
C GLY A 197 20.86 8.60 2.24
N LEU A 198 19.68 8.35 1.70
CA LEU A 198 18.49 9.21 1.80
C LEU A 198 17.91 9.06 3.21
N LYS A 199 18.37 9.92 4.13
CA LYS A 199 18.08 9.83 5.58
C LYS A 199 16.60 9.97 5.88
N GLU A 200 15.96 10.98 5.29
CA GLU A 200 14.54 11.29 5.48
C GLU A 200 13.68 10.10 5.04
N GLY A 201 13.89 9.62 3.82
CA GLY A 201 13.17 8.46 3.28
C GLY A 201 13.38 7.20 4.12
N TYR A 202 14.61 6.98 4.62
CA TYR A 202 14.89 5.88 5.54
C TYR A 202 14.11 5.99 6.84
N VAL A 203 14.15 7.15 7.51
CA VAL A 203 13.49 7.35 8.81
C VAL A 203 11.98 7.22 8.65
N LEU A 204 11.39 7.90 7.67
CA LEU A 204 9.94 7.86 7.43
C LEU A 204 9.45 6.45 7.08
N THR A 205 10.18 5.73 6.21
CA THR A 205 9.81 4.35 5.85
C THR A 205 9.95 3.41 7.05
N ALA A 206 11.00 3.57 7.87
CA ALA A 206 11.19 2.78 9.08
C ALA A 206 10.11 3.08 10.13
N LEU A 207 9.72 4.35 10.32
CA LEU A 207 8.63 4.74 11.22
C LEU A 207 7.29 4.16 10.75
N ASN A 208 6.95 4.28 9.47
CA ASN A 208 5.73 3.70 8.91
C ASN A 208 5.67 2.18 9.14
N TYR A 209 6.80 1.48 8.94
CA TYR A 209 6.90 0.05 9.25
C TYR A 209 6.68 -0.25 10.72
N LEU A 210 7.35 0.49 11.62
CA LEU A 210 7.27 0.27 13.07
C LEU A 210 5.86 0.57 13.60
N GLU A 211 5.24 1.66 13.20
CA GLU A 211 3.88 2.03 13.62
C GLU A 211 2.85 1.02 13.12
N TRP A 212 2.92 0.62 11.84
CA TRP A 212 2.04 -0.43 11.31
C TRP A 212 2.26 -1.75 12.06
N ARG A 213 3.53 -2.17 12.24
CA ARG A 213 3.86 -3.42 12.91
C ARG A 213 3.38 -3.44 14.36
N TRP A 214 3.58 -2.33 15.10
CA TRP A 214 3.08 -2.17 16.45
C TRP A 214 1.56 -2.33 16.51
N ASN A 215 0.84 -1.67 15.61
CA ASN A 215 -0.63 -1.76 15.56
C ASN A 215 -1.12 -3.17 15.19
N ALA A 216 -0.44 -3.85 14.29
CA ALA A 216 -0.75 -5.22 13.88
C ALA A 216 -0.44 -6.26 14.98
N ASP A 217 0.62 -6.04 15.76
CA ASP A 217 1.13 -7.03 16.73
C ASP A 217 0.59 -6.84 18.15
N ARG A 218 0.21 -5.62 18.55
CA ARG A 218 -0.17 -5.29 19.96
C ARG A 218 -1.29 -6.15 20.55
N ASN A 219 -2.13 -6.73 19.73
CA ASN A 219 -3.27 -7.57 20.15
C ASN A 219 -3.02 -9.07 19.92
N ILE A 220 -1.85 -9.46 19.43
CA ILE A 220 -1.52 -10.86 19.19
C ILE A 220 -1.11 -11.52 20.51
N ARG A 221 -1.81 -12.58 20.88
CA ARG A 221 -1.38 -13.40 22.01
C ARG A 221 -0.11 -14.18 21.65
N PRO A 222 0.91 -14.26 22.56
CA PRO A 222 2.19 -14.94 22.28
C PRO A 222 2.05 -16.38 21.77
N LEU A 223 0.96 -17.07 22.15
CA LEU A 223 0.66 -18.46 21.74
C LEU A 223 0.23 -18.58 20.26
N GLN A 224 -0.15 -17.47 19.61
CA GLN A 224 -0.62 -17.42 18.23
C GLN A 224 0.51 -17.11 17.23
N ALA A 225 1.70 -16.80 17.72
CA ALA A 225 2.85 -16.41 16.89
C ALA A 225 3.65 -17.60 16.30
N LYS A 226 3.07 -18.78 16.15
CA LYS A 226 3.78 -19.93 15.58
C LYS A 226 4.07 -19.69 14.09
N GLY A 227 5.36 -19.58 13.75
CA GLY A 227 5.85 -19.50 12.38
C GLY A 227 5.98 -18.10 11.78
N GLU A 228 5.67 -17.02 12.53
CA GLU A 228 5.86 -15.64 12.11
C GLU A 228 7.20 -15.08 12.62
N LEU A 229 7.58 -13.92 12.03
CA LEU A 229 8.60 -13.07 12.62
C LEU A 229 8.21 -12.75 14.08
N PRO A 230 9.19 -12.62 14.98
CA PRO A 230 8.92 -12.28 16.39
C PRO A 230 7.96 -11.10 16.48
N VAL A 231 6.94 -11.23 17.35
CA VAL A 231 5.99 -10.15 17.64
C VAL A 231 6.76 -8.90 18.10
N LEU A 232 6.44 -7.75 17.53
CA LEU A 232 7.04 -6.48 17.98
C LEU A 232 6.48 -6.14 19.35
N THR A 233 7.31 -6.37 20.39
CA THR A 233 6.95 -6.02 21.77
C THR A 233 7.10 -4.51 22.03
N GLU A 234 6.47 -4.01 23.09
CA GLU A 234 6.61 -2.62 23.54
C GLU A 234 8.08 -2.22 23.71
N ASP A 235 8.86 -3.05 24.40
CA ASP A 235 10.29 -2.79 24.61
C ASP A 235 11.07 -2.70 23.31
N THR A 236 10.80 -3.58 22.35
CA THR A 236 11.48 -3.58 21.04
C THR A 236 11.06 -2.40 20.20
N TYR A 237 9.77 -1.99 20.26
CA TYR A 237 9.27 -0.81 19.58
C TYR A 237 9.96 0.47 20.09
N LEU A 238 9.94 0.69 21.41
CA LEU A 238 10.58 1.85 22.06
C LEU A 238 12.09 1.85 21.83
N LYS A 239 12.74 0.70 21.90
CA LYS A 239 14.18 0.57 21.59
C LYS A 239 14.50 0.98 20.16
N ALA A 240 13.64 0.61 19.20
CA ALA A 240 13.80 1.01 17.81
C ALA A 240 13.66 2.53 17.63
N LEU A 241 12.65 3.16 18.25
CA LEU A 241 12.49 4.62 18.24
C LEU A 241 13.70 5.32 18.86
N ASN A 242 14.16 4.87 20.04
CA ASN A 242 15.34 5.43 20.69
C ASN A 242 16.62 5.29 19.85
N THR A 243 16.75 4.19 19.12
CA THR A 243 17.88 4.00 18.19
C THR A 243 17.82 5.02 17.05
N LEU A 244 16.64 5.27 16.47
CA LEU A 244 16.45 6.29 15.44
C LEU A 244 16.72 7.70 15.98
N LYS A 245 16.17 8.05 17.17
CA LYS A 245 16.43 9.35 17.83
C LYS A 245 17.92 9.58 18.03
N SER A 246 18.63 8.62 18.63
CA SER A 246 20.06 8.75 18.90
C SER A 246 20.89 8.89 17.62
N LYS A 247 20.50 8.17 16.56
CA LYS A 247 21.22 8.20 15.29
C LYS A 247 21.03 9.49 14.52
N TYR A 248 19.86 10.09 14.59
CA TYR A 248 19.46 11.26 13.81
C TYR A 248 19.22 12.51 14.67
N ALA A 249 19.78 12.55 15.89
CA ALA A 249 19.57 13.63 16.86
C ALA A 249 19.88 15.06 16.33
N SER A 250 20.81 15.18 15.40
CA SER A 250 21.20 16.46 14.77
C SER A 250 20.47 16.76 13.46
N GLU A 251 19.57 15.90 13.04
CA GLU A 251 18.89 16.02 11.72
C GLU A 251 17.43 16.44 11.96
N PRO A 252 16.88 17.35 11.15
CA PRO A 252 15.48 17.80 11.30
C PRO A 252 14.45 16.64 11.26
N ILE A 253 14.75 15.57 10.52
CA ILE A 253 13.88 14.39 10.44
C ILE A 253 13.71 13.68 11.80
N CYS A 254 14.56 13.96 12.79
CA CYS A 254 14.40 13.42 14.14
C CYS A 254 13.08 13.85 14.79
N ALA A 255 12.53 14.99 14.41
CA ALA A 255 11.22 15.45 14.87
C ALA A 255 10.11 14.41 14.59
N GLU A 256 10.14 13.72 13.45
CA GLU A 256 9.17 12.67 13.13
C GLU A 256 9.26 11.47 14.08
N VAL A 257 10.46 11.17 14.60
CA VAL A 257 10.65 10.09 15.58
C VAL A 257 10.04 10.47 16.92
N TYR A 258 10.22 11.73 17.36
CA TYR A 258 9.54 12.25 18.56
C TYR A 258 8.02 12.24 18.41
N LEU A 259 7.50 12.63 17.25
CA LEU A 259 6.07 12.60 16.97
C LEU A 259 5.50 11.17 16.97
N ALA A 260 6.24 10.18 16.44
CA ALA A 260 5.84 8.78 16.51
C ALA A 260 5.77 8.28 17.95
N GLU A 261 6.75 8.63 18.80
CA GLU A 261 6.72 8.29 20.23
C GLU A 261 5.60 9.04 20.97
N ALA A 262 5.33 10.30 20.63
CA ALA A 262 4.22 11.06 21.20
C ALA A 262 2.87 10.39 20.88
N ARG A 263 2.62 9.96 19.63
CA ARG A 263 1.41 9.21 19.25
C ARG A 263 1.27 7.92 20.06
N TYR A 264 2.36 7.17 20.22
CA TYR A 264 2.39 5.98 21.06
C TYR A 264 2.00 6.31 22.52
N THR A 265 2.60 7.35 23.09
CA THR A 265 2.41 7.80 24.48
C THR A 265 0.97 8.28 24.73
N ILE A 266 0.35 8.97 23.75
CA ILE A 266 -1.08 9.32 23.78
C ILE A 266 -1.94 8.05 23.85
N GLY A 267 -1.62 7.03 23.05
CA GLY A 267 -2.31 5.74 23.08
C GLY A 267 -2.23 5.01 24.44
N LYS A 268 -1.24 5.35 25.27
CA LYS A 268 -1.08 4.89 26.68
C LYS A 268 -1.72 5.83 27.71
N GLN A 269 -2.46 6.84 27.28
CA GLN A 269 -3.11 7.87 28.14
C GLN A 269 -2.11 8.72 28.95
N GLN A 270 -0.88 8.90 28.46
CA GLN A 270 0.18 9.68 29.10
C GLN A 270 0.33 11.05 28.41
N GLN A 271 -0.69 11.90 28.47
CA GLN A 271 -0.79 13.16 27.73
C GLN A 271 0.34 14.15 28.03
N LEU A 272 0.77 14.24 29.30
CA LEU A 272 1.87 15.15 29.70
C LEU A 272 3.20 14.73 29.06
N ASN A 273 3.49 13.43 29.06
CA ASN A 273 4.71 12.91 28.42
C ASN A 273 4.66 13.14 26.89
N ALA A 274 3.49 12.95 26.27
CA ALA A 274 3.32 13.22 24.86
C ALA A 274 3.54 14.70 24.51
N LEU A 275 3.06 15.62 25.36
CA LEU A 275 3.29 17.06 25.19
C LEU A 275 4.78 17.40 25.26
N GLN A 276 5.51 16.83 26.22
CA GLN A 276 6.97 17.03 26.33
C GLN A 276 7.71 16.54 25.08
N LEU A 277 7.31 15.39 24.52
CA LEU A 277 7.88 14.87 23.26
C LEU A 277 7.59 15.78 22.06
N CYS A 278 6.40 16.40 22.02
CA CYS A 278 6.09 17.41 20.99
C CYS A 278 6.95 18.66 21.14
N ASP A 279 7.19 19.13 22.38
CA ASP A 279 8.07 20.27 22.66
C ASP A 279 9.53 19.97 22.27
N GLU A 280 9.98 18.74 22.47
CA GLU A 280 11.31 18.28 22.02
C GLU A 280 11.42 18.20 20.49
N ALA A 281 10.34 17.84 19.79
CA ALA A 281 10.29 17.80 18.33
C ALA A 281 10.40 19.20 17.68
N ILE A 282 9.99 20.26 18.40
CA ILE A 282 10.01 21.64 17.90
C ILE A 282 11.39 22.29 18.12
N ARG A 283 12.16 21.84 19.09
CA ARG A 283 13.52 22.36 19.41
C ARG A 283 14.57 21.83 18.47
#